data_5cfc58688c8894e2b24bbda50f900d1f
#
_entry.id   5cfc58688c8894e2b24bbda50f900d1f
#
_cell.length_a   1.000
_cell.length_b   1.000
_cell.length_c   1.000
_cell.angle_alpha   90.00
_cell.angle_beta   90.00
_cell.angle_gamma   90.00
#
_symmetry.space_group_name_H-M   'P 1'
#
loop_
_entity.id
_entity.type
_entity.pdbx_description
1 polymer ?
#
loop_
_entity_poly.entity_id
_entity_poly.type
_entity_poly.pdbx_seq_one_letter_code
_entity_poly.pdbx_strand_id
1 'polypeptide(L)'
;MSKKILLGITGSIAASKSENLHSLLSKNNETVVFSTDEGLKYISEEFQNKNDIFHSWDQLDGSPHIEYARWADNIVIYPATANFISKYANGLADNLLLSTLLMFDKEIYVAPAMHEEMFMDNKIQSNIIDLSDNVIFCGPRYGNLDIGDKGLGRLIEPIEMFDILFNKKEKVIVTSGPTSEYLDDVRTITNKSSGKQGRAVAIELMS
;
A
#
# COMPACT_ATOMS: atom_id res chain seq x y z
N MET A 1 15.82 18.30 2.36
CA MET A 1 16.87 17.28 2.42
C MET A 1 16.41 16.11 1.53
N SER A 2 17.30 15.51 0.76
CA SER A 2 17.04 14.27 0.01
C SER A 2 16.76 13.14 0.99
N LYS A 3 15.73 12.33 0.72
CA LYS A 3 15.39 11.14 1.51
C LYS A 3 15.91 9.88 0.83
N LYS A 4 16.13 8.85 1.62
CA LYS A 4 16.47 7.50 1.17
C LYS A 4 15.19 6.65 1.15
N ILE A 5 14.77 6.24 -0.04
CA ILE A 5 13.49 5.56 -0.25
C ILE A 5 13.73 4.17 -0.81
N LEU A 6 13.17 3.16 -0.16
CA LEU A 6 13.09 1.83 -0.71
C LEU A 6 11.70 1.65 -1.35
N LEU A 7 11.65 1.46 -2.66
CA LEU A 7 10.44 1.16 -3.41
C LEU A 7 10.31 -0.35 -3.59
N GLY A 8 9.28 -0.92 -2.97
CA GLY A 8 8.94 -2.34 -3.10
C GLY A 8 7.84 -2.57 -4.13
N ILE A 9 8.07 -3.47 -5.09
CA ILE A 9 7.14 -3.80 -6.16
C ILE A 9 6.66 -5.25 -6.01
N THR A 10 5.34 -5.47 -6.03
CA THR A 10 4.76 -6.81 -5.95
C THR A 10 3.97 -7.18 -7.21
N GLY A 11 3.65 -8.47 -7.37
CA GLY A 11 3.09 -9.05 -8.59
C GLY A 11 1.64 -8.65 -8.88
N SER A 12 1.44 -7.48 -9.42
CA SER A 12 0.16 -6.97 -9.90
C SER A 12 0.32 -6.39 -11.30
N ILE A 13 -0.71 -6.48 -12.14
CA ILE A 13 -0.77 -5.80 -13.45
C ILE A 13 -0.50 -4.29 -13.31
N ALA A 14 -0.92 -3.70 -12.18
CA ALA A 14 -0.67 -2.30 -11.87
C ALA A 14 0.81 -1.98 -11.56
N ALA A 15 1.71 -2.97 -11.48
CA ALA A 15 3.13 -2.76 -11.19
C ALA A 15 3.86 -1.90 -12.24
N SER A 16 3.37 -1.86 -13.49
CA SER A 16 3.89 -0.95 -14.51
C SER A 16 3.84 0.53 -14.10
N LYS A 17 2.91 0.92 -13.23
CA LYS A 17 2.84 2.29 -12.68
C LYS A 17 4.00 2.62 -11.73
N SER A 18 4.70 1.60 -11.20
CA SER A 18 5.85 1.80 -10.32
C SER A 18 7.01 2.51 -11.01
N GLU A 19 7.13 2.35 -12.32
CA GLU A 19 8.13 3.03 -13.14
C GLU A 19 7.94 4.56 -13.10
N ASN A 20 6.69 5.01 -13.20
CA ASN A 20 6.35 6.42 -13.10
C ASN A 20 6.57 6.94 -11.67
N LEU A 21 6.21 6.17 -10.66
CA LEU A 21 6.47 6.52 -9.26
C LEU A 21 7.98 6.63 -8.99
N HIS A 22 8.76 5.65 -9.43
CA HIS A 22 10.22 5.68 -9.33
C HIS A 22 10.80 6.94 -9.97
N SER A 23 10.32 7.29 -11.18
CA SER A 23 10.77 8.50 -11.88
C SER A 23 10.46 9.79 -11.12
N LEU A 24 9.35 9.84 -10.38
CA LEU A 24 9.00 10.98 -9.52
C LEU A 24 9.89 11.02 -8.27
N LEU A 25 10.08 9.88 -7.62
CA LEU A 25 10.87 9.76 -6.39
C LEU A 25 12.34 10.11 -6.62
N SER A 26 12.95 9.57 -7.68
CA SER A 26 14.38 9.67 -7.97
C SER A 26 14.83 11.07 -8.41
N LYS A 27 13.91 12.00 -8.69
CA LYS A 27 14.28 13.39 -9.05
C LYS A 27 15.02 14.12 -7.93
N ASN A 28 14.63 13.89 -6.68
CA ASN A 28 15.14 14.62 -5.54
C ASN A 28 15.53 13.72 -4.35
N ASN A 29 15.47 12.40 -4.53
CA ASN A 29 15.72 11.43 -3.47
C ASN A 29 16.62 10.30 -4.00
N GLU A 30 17.29 9.63 -3.08
CA GLU A 30 18.00 8.39 -3.36
C GLU A 30 17.00 7.24 -3.27
N THR A 31 16.79 6.52 -4.38
CA THR A 31 15.75 5.49 -4.47
C THR A 31 16.37 4.16 -4.87
N VAL A 32 16.09 3.12 -4.09
CA VAL A 32 16.45 1.72 -4.38
C VAL A 32 15.18 0.93 -4.61
N VAL A 33 15.21 0.01 -5.57
CA VAL A 33 14.05 -0.80 -5.95
C VAL A 33 14.24 -2.25 -5.52
N PHE A 34 13.31 -2.74 -4.70
CA PHE A 34 13.16 -4.16 -4.42
C PHE A 34 11.89 -4.68 -5.10
N SER A 35 11.96 -5.87 -5.68
CA SER A 35 10.79 -6.50 -6.31
C SER A 35 10.60 -7.92 -5.79
N THR A 36 9.37 -8.40 -5.81
CA THR A 36 9.14 -9.85 -5.79
C THR A 36 9.37 -10.42 -7.19
N ASP A 37 9.65 -11.73 -7.32
CA ASP A 37 9.79 -12.38 -8.63
C ASP A 37 8.55 -12.19 -9.51
N GLU A 38 7.37 -12.21 -8.90
CA GLU A 38 6.12 -11.92 -9.60
C GLU A 38 6.02 -10.44 -10.02
N GLY A 39 6.58 -9.52 -9.25
CA GLY A 39 6.60 -8.08 -9.58
C GLY A 39 7.41 -7.78 -10.83
N LEU A 40 8.52 -8.48 -11.03
CA LEU A 40 9.38 -8.33 -12.21
C LEU A 40 8.65 -8.59 -13.53
N LYS A 41 7.64 -9.47 -13.53
CA LYS A 41 6.89 -9.84 -14.73
C LYS A 41 6.02 -8.71 -15.30
N TYR A 42 5.73 -7.68 -14.52
CA TYR A 42 4.81 -6.60 -14.86
C TYR A 42 5.49 -5.23 -15.01
N ILE A 43 6.80 -5.16 -14.90
CA ILE A 43 7.61 -3.97 -15.20
C ILE A 43 8.39 -4.18 -16.49
N SER A 44 8.64 -3.10 -17.22
CA SER A 44 9.27 -3.16 -18.54
C SER A 44 10.73 -3.61 -18.45
N GLU A 45 11.20 -4.29 -19.50
CA GLU A 45 12.63 -4.62 -19.64
C GLU A 45 13.51 -3.36 -19.67
N GLU A 46 12.99 -2.26 -20.24
CA GLU A 46 13.71 -1.00 -20.25
C GLU A 46 13.94 -0.47 -18.84
N PHE A 47 12.93 -0.53 -17.98
CA PHE A 47 13.06 -0.13 -16.58
C PHE A 47 14.02 -1.04 -15.81
N GLN A 48 13.94 -2.35 -16.03
CA GLN A 48 14.85 -3.33 -15.40
C GLN A 48 16.31 -3.11 -15.81
N ASN A 49 16.56 -2.77 -17.07
CA ASN A 49 17.90 -2.55 -17.58
C ASN A 49 18.54 -1.21 -17.15
N LYS A 50 17.70 -0.22 -16.83
CA LYS A 50 18.15 1.13 -16.43
C LYS A 50 18.35 1.30 -14.93
N ASN A 51 17.79 0.42 -14.12
CA ASN A 51 17.78 0.55 -12.68
C ASN A 51 18.27 -0.72 -12.01
N ASP A 52 18.94 -0.57 -10.89
CA ASP A 52 19.31 -1.70 -10.03
C ASP A 52 18.06 -2.17 -9.29
N ILE A 53 17.52 -3.32 -9.70
CA ILE A 53 16.34 -3.94 -9.08
C ILE A 53 16.76 -5.23 -8.39
N PHE A 54 16.59 -5.25 -7.09
CA PHE A 54 16.94 -6.40 -6.26
C PHE A 54 15.68 -7.22 -5.94
N HIS A 55 15.73 -8.51 -6.22
CA HIS A 55 14.63 -9.44 -5.97
C HIS A 55 15.07 -10.71 -5.24
N SER A 56 16.38 -10.97 -5.23
CA SER A 56 16.99 -12.15 -4.62
C SER A 56 18.16 -11.76 -3.72
N TRP A 57 18.46 -12.62 -2.75
CA TRP A 57 19.53 -12.44 -1.77
C TRP A 57 20.93 -12.45 -2.38
N ASP A 58 21.12 -13.25 -3.41
CA ASP A 58 22.39 -13.49 -4.10
C ASP A 58 22.82 -12.35 -5.04
N GLN A 59 21.98 -11.36 -5.23
CA GLN A 59 22.33 -10.14 -5.98
C GLN A 59 23.15 -9.14 -5.17
N LEU A 60 23.21 -9.32 -3.85
CA LEU A 60 23.83 -8.39 -2.91
C LEU A 60 24.69 -9.15 -1.91
N ASP A 61 25.82 -8.56 -1.55
CA ASP A 61 26.71 -9.10 -0.52
C ASP A 61 26.16 -8.82 0.89
N GLY A 62 26.61 -9.62 1.87
CA GLY A 62 26.32 -9.37 3.28
C GLY A 62 24.89 -9.72 3.73
N SER A 63 24.24 -8.80 4.41
CA SER A 63 22.87 -8.95 4.94
C SER A 63 21.96 -7.84 4.41
N PRO A 64 21.59 -7.88 3.13
CA PRO A 64 20.92 -6.76 2.46
C PRO A 64 19.61 -6.33 3.11
N HIS A 65 18.82 -7.24 3.66
CA HIS A 65 17.58 -6.89 4.38
C HIS A 65 17.85 -6.01 5.61
N ILE A 66 18.94 -6.25 6.35
CA ILE A 66 19.32 -5.43 7.50
C ILE A 66 19.90 -4.09 7.04
N GLU A 67 20.75 -4.11 6.04
CA GLU A 67 21.42 -2.93 5.53
C GLU A 67 20.43 -1.95 4.93
N TYR A 68 19.53 -2.40 4.06
CA TYR A 68 18.52 -1.55 3.44
C TYR A 68 17.40 -1.12 4.39
N ALA A 69 17.03 -1.93 5.38
CA ALA A 69 16.13 -1.49 6.45
C ALA A 69 16.73 -0.34 7.26
N ARG A 70 18.02 -0.37 7.54
CA ARG A 70 18.73 0.72 8.26
C ARG A 70 19.01 1.93 7.38
N TRP A 71 19.25 1.69 6.08
CA TRP A 71 19.54 2.73 5.10
C TRP A 71 18.30 3.60 4.79
N ALA A 72 17.12 2.99 4.67
CA ALA A 72 15.93 3.68 4.24
C ALA A 72 15.37 4.66 5.29
N ASP A 73 14.93 5.81 4.86
CA ASP A 73 14.10 6.74 5.64
C ASP A 73 12.63 6.39 5.55
N ASN A 74 12.18 5.93 4.38
CA ASN A 74 10.83 5.45 4.13
C ASN A 74 10.86 4.19 3.26
N ILE A 75 9.94 3.26 3.49
CA ILE A 75 9.66 2.14 2.61
C ILE A 75 8.28 2.34 1.99
N VAL A 76 8.18 2.13 0.68
CA VAL A 76 6.96 2.31 -0.11
C VAL A 76 6.68 1.02 -0.87
N ILE A 77 5.57 0.36 -0.59
CA ILE A 77 5.13 -0.83 -1.34
C ILE A 77 4.07 -0.39 -2.35
N TYR A 78 4.44 -0.42 -3.61
CA TYR A 78 3.61 0.09 -4.70
C TYR A 78 3.80 -0.73 -5.98
N PRO A 79 2.83 -1.54 -6.38
CA PRO A 79 1.61 -1.92 -5.68
C PRO A 79 1.84 -2.97 -4.58
N ALA A 80 0.86 -3.14 -3.68
CA ALA A 80 0.80 -4.22 -2.71
C ALA A 80 -0.38 -5.16 -3.01
N THR A 81 -0.07 -6.41 -3.34
CA THR A 81 -1.10 -7.45 -3.57
C THR A 81 -1.66 -7.99 -2.26
N ALA A 82 -2.86 -8.60 -2.32
CA ALA A 82 -3.46 -9.30 -1.18
C ALA A 82 -2.52 -10.36 -0.58
N ASN A 83 -1.82 -11.12 -1.43
CA ASN A 83 -0.83 -12.12 -1.00
C ASN A 83 0.31 -11.46 -0.20
N PHE A 84 0.85 -10.34 -0.69
CA PHE A 84 1.93 -9.65 -0.02
C PHE A 84 1.49 -9.07 1.34
N ILE A 85 0.34 -8.40 1.39
CA ILE A 85 -0.24 -7.87 2.64
C ILE A 85 -0.46 -9.00 3.65
N SER A 86 -1.03 -10.12 3.21
CA SER A 86 -1.27 -11.28 4.08
C SER A 86 0.02 -11.89 4.61
N LYS A 87 1.04 -12.04 3.79
CA LYS A 87 2.35 -12.53 4.22
C LYS A 87 2.98 -11.63 5.26
N TYR A 88 2.98 -10.32 5.00
CA TYR A 88 3.56 -9.35 5.92
C TYR A 88 2.83 -9.33 7.27
N ALA A 89 1.48 -9.31 7.27
CA ALA A 89 0.67 -9.34 8.49
C ALA A 89 0.91 -10.60 9.35
N ASN A 90 1.28 -11.72 8.73
CA ASN A 90 1.60 -12.96 9.43
C ASN A 90 3.10 -13.15 9.71
N GLY A 91 3.93 -12.12 9.51
CA GLY A 91 5.36 -12.16 9.81
C GLY A 91 6.16 -13.11 8.92
N LEU A 92 5.70 -13.41 7.70
CA LEU A 92 6.45 -14.24 6.76
C LEU A 92 7.62 -13.44 6.16
N ALA A 93 8.77 -14.10 6.04
CA ALA A 93 10.03 -13.54 5.54
C ALA A 93 10.59 -14.41 4.40
N ASP A 94 9.73 -14.82 3.46
CA ASP A 94 10.07 -15.76 2.39
C ASP A 94 10.76 -15.11 1.18
N ASN A 95 10.96 -13.80 1.21
CA ASN A 95 11.71 -13.07 0.19
C ASN A 95 12.43 -11.85 0.79
N LEU A 96 13.32 -11.26 0.01
CA LEU A 96 14.17 -10.14 0.43
C LEU A 96 13.33 -8.93 0.90
N LEU A 97 12.26 -8.59 0.17
CA LEU A 97 11.41 -7.45 0.50
C LEU A 97 10.68 -7.62 1.83
N LEU A 98 10.04 -8.78 2.07
CA LEU A 98 9.35 -9.07 3.34
C LEU A 98 10.32 -9.08 4.52
N SER A 99 11.49 -9.68 4.35
CA SER A 99 12.53 -9.69 5.39
C SER A 99 13.03 -8.29 5.74
N THR A 100 13.14 -7.41 4.73
CA THR A 100 13.50 -6.00 4.93
C THR A 100 12.42 -5.26 5.72
N LEU A 101 11.14 -5.49 5.40
CA LEU A 101 10.03 -4.88 6.14
C LEU A 101 10.00 -5.28 7.61
N LEU A 102 10.26 -6.55 7.93
CA LEU A 102 10.28 -7.02 9.32
C LEU A 102 11.44 -6.45 10.14
N MET A 103 12.49 -5.94 9.49
CA MET A 103 13.62 -5.26 10.12
C MET A 103 13.47 -3.74 10.20
N PHE A 104 12.46 -3.18 9.52
CA PHE A 104 12.26 -1.74 9.44
C PHE A 104 11.36 -1.25 10.58
N ASP A 105 11.80 -0.22 11.29
CA ASP A 105 11.18 0.29 12.53
C ASP A 105 10.48 1.66 12.38
N LYS A 106 10.37 2.15 11.12
CA LYS A 106 9.71 3.43 10.81
C LYS A 106 8.43 3.20 10.02
N GLU A 107 7.77 4.28 9.60
CA GLU A 107 6.52 4.23 8.83
C GLU A 107 6.71 3.57 7.46
N ILE A 108 5.87 2.60 7.16
CA ILE A 108 5.79 1.91 5.88
C ILE A 108 4.53 2.39 5.16
N TYR A 109 4.69 2.77 3.90
CA TYR A 109 3.58 3.19 3.05
C TYR A 109 3.20 2.05 2.12
N VAL A 110 1.95 1.64 2.14
CA VAL A 110 1.46 0.50 1.37
C VAL A 110 0.29 0.91 0.49
N ALA A 111 0.40 0.71 -0.82
CA ALA A 111 -0.65 0.99 -1.79
C ALA A 111 -1.31 -0.31 -2.28
N PRO A 112 -2.47 -0.70 -1.75
CA PRO A 112 -3.17 -1.91 -2.16
C PRO A 112 -3.62 -1.86 -3.61
N ALA A 113 -3.51 -3.00 -4.32
CA ALA A 113 -4.01 -3.18 -5.67
C ALA A 113 -4.52 -4.61 -5.85
N MET A 114 -5.84 -4.76 -5.94
CA MET A 114 -6.53 -6.04 -6.08
C MET A 114 -7.98 -5.83 -6.51
N HIS A 115 -8.70 -6.87 -6.88
CA HIS A 115 -10.14 -6.82 -7.12
C HIS A 115 -10.93 -6.46 -5.85
N GLU A 116 -12.12 -5.83 -5.99
CA GLU A 116 -12.94 -5.38 -4.86
C GLU A 116 -13.31 -6.55 -3.92
N GLU A 117 -13.65 -7.70 -4.47
CA GLU A 117 -14.00 -8.89 -3.71
C GLU A 117 -12.83 -9.37 -2.84
N MET A 118 -11.60 -9.29 -3.35
CA MET A 118 -10.41 -9.61 -2.57
C MET A 118 -10.16 -8.55 -1.49
N PHE A 119 -10.30 -7.27 -1.82
CA PHE A 119 -10.10 -6.19 -0.87
C PHE A 119 -11.12 -6.23 0.26
N MET A 120 -12.39 -6.55 -0.05
CA MET A 120 -13.49 -6.64 0.92
C MET A 120 -13.52 -7.97 1.69
N ASP A 121 -12.65 -8.93 1.36
CA ASP A 121 -12.55 -10.19 2.09
C ASP A 121 -12.16 -9.95 3.55
N ASN A 122 -12.85 -10.62 4.49
CA ASN A 122 -12.67 -10.44 5.92
C ASN A 122 -11.23 -10.69 6.39
N LYS A 123 -10.50 -11.64 5.76
CA LYS A 123 -9.12 -11.92 6.14
C LYS A 123 -8.18 -10.81 5.69
N ILE A 124 -8.41 -10.25 4.50
CA ILE A 124 -7.63 -9.10 4.01
C ILE A 124 -7.89 -7.87 4.87
N GLN A 125 -9.15 -7.60 5.22
CA GLN A 125 -9.50 -6.49 6.11
C GLN A 125 -8.90 -6.67 7.51
N SER A 126 -8.93 -7.88 8.07
CA SER A 126 -8.25 -8.17 9.35
C SER A 126 -6.75 -7.91 9.26
N ASN A 127 -6.08 -8.40 8.21
CA ASN A 127 -4.65 -8.17 8.01
C ASN A 127 -4.29 -6.68 7.89
N ILE A 128 -5.15 -5.88 7.24
CA ILE A 128 -4.96 -4.43 7.13
C ILE A 128 -5.08 -3.76 8.50
N ILE A 129 -6.06 -4.17 9.30
CA ILE A 129 -6.27 -3.66 10.67
C ILE A 129 -5.07 -4.02 11.54
N ASP A 130 -4.61 -5.26 11.50
CA ASP A 130 -3.48 -5.75 12.32
C ASP A 130 -2.16 -5.01 12.00
N LEU A 131 -2.01 -4.52 10.76
CA LEU A 131 -0.84 -3.75 10.32
C LEU A 131 -0.97 -2.25 10.58
N SER A 132 -2.15 -1.72 10.91
CA SER A 132 -2.45 -0.28 10.91
C SER A 132 -1.66 0.57 11.92
N ASP A 133 -1.02 -0.06 12.89
CA ASP A 133 -0.19 0.65 13.88
C ASP A 133 1.15 1.13 13.27
N ASN A 134 1.69 0.39 12.30
CA ASN A 134 3.01 0.65 11.71
C ASN A 134 2.96 0.91 10.19
N VAL A 135 1.80 0.74 9.56
CA VAL A 135 1.61 0.84 8.12
C VAL A 135 0.59 1.93 7.79
N ILE A 136 0.98 2.82 6.90
CA ILE A 136 0.08 3.80 6.30
C ILE A 136 -0.45 3.22 4.99
N PHE A 137 -1.70 2.81 4.99
CA PHE A 137 -2.37 2.36 3.77
C PHE A 137 -2.79 3.54 2.90
N CYS A 138 -2.32 3.54 1.64
CA CYS A 138 -2.52 4.59 0.65
C CYS A 138 -3.48 4.08 -0.42
N GLY A 139 -4.75 4.36 -0.30
CA GLY A 139 -5.81 3.78 -1.12
C GLY A 139 -6.36 2.46 -0.54
N PRO A 140 -6.99 1.60 -1.36
CA PRO A 140 -7.16 1.72 -2.81
C PRO A 140 -8.16 2.80 -3.22
N ARG A 141 -8.24 3.09 -4.54
CA ARG A 141 -9.24 3.97 -5.14
C ARG A 141 -10.41 3.18 -5.70
N TYR A 142 -11.56 3.82 -5.80
CA TYR A 142 -12.68 3.33 -6.59
C TYR A 142 -12.45 3.68 -8.07
N GLY A 143 -12.69 2.75 -8.97
CA GLY A 143 -12.54 2.99 -10.40
C GLY A 143 -12.54 1.72 -11.23
N ASN A 144 -12.07 1.85 -12.48
CA ASN A 144 -11.93 0.70 -13.38
C ASN A 144 -10.86 -0.25 -12.85
N LEU A 145 -11.24 -1.51 -12.73
CA LEU A 145 -10.37 -2.63 -12.40
C LEU A 145 -9.97 -3.38 -13.67
N ASP A 146 -9.17 -4.42 -13.52
CA ASP A 146 -8.91 -5.35 -14.60
C ASP A 146 -10.22 -6.01 -15.07
N ILE A 147 -10.25 -6.59 -16.28
CA ILE A 147 -11.42 -7.23 -16.92
C ILE A 147 -12.66 -6.33 -17.11
N GLY A 148 -12.55 -5.02 -16.93
CA GLY A 148 -13.63 -4.05 -17.22
C GLY A 148 -14.61 -3.78 -16.09
N ASP A 149 -14.43 -4.38 -14.92
CA ASP A 149 -15.23 -4.11 -13.73
C ASP A 149 -14.92 -2.74 -13.10
N LYS A 150 -15.86 -2.25 -12.30
CA LYS A 150 -15.66 -1.05 -11.47
C LYS A 150 -15.83 -1.42 -10.01
N GLY A 151 -14.87 -1.01 -9.19
CA GLY A 151 -14.91 -1.30 -7.76
C GLY A 151 -13.81 -0.62 -6.97
N LEU A 152 -13.79 -0.89 -5.69
CA LEU A 152 -12.78 -0.43 -4.75
C LEU A 152 -11.61 -1.41 -4.74
N GLY A 153 -10.51 -1.06 -5.37
CA GLY A 153 -9.34 -1.96 -5.48
C GLY A 153 -8.27 -1.43 -6.42
N ARG A 154 -8.59 -0.32 -7.12
CA ARG A 154 -7.66 0.33 -8.05
C ARG A 154 -6.48 0.95 -7.31
N LEU A 155 -5.27 0.67 -7.79
CA LEU A 155 -4.06 1.33 -7.30
C LEU A 155 -4.19 2.86 -7.42
N ILE A 156 -3.81 3.59 -6.38
CA ILE A 156 -3.71 5.06 -6.45
C ILE A 156 -2.71 5.47 -7.54
N GLU A 157 -2.84 6.69 -8.06
CA GLU A 157 -1.93 7.17 -9.09
C GLU A 157 -0.54 7.52 -8.51
N PRO A 158 0.54 7.38 -9.31
CA PRO A 158 1.90 7.67 -8.86
C PRO A 158 2.07 9.06 -8.23
N ILE A 159 1.40 10.07 -8.82
CA ILE A 159 1.47 11.44 -8.30
C ILE A 159 0.77 11.57 -6.93
N GLU A 160 -0.33 10.85 -6.70
CA GLU A 160 -1.01 10.85 -5.41
C GLU A 160 -0.15 10.20 -4.33
N MET A 161 0.52 9.08 -4.67
CA MET A 161 1.46 8.41 -3.77
C MET A 161 2.62 9.33 -3.41
N PHE A 162 3.18 10.03 -4.40
CA PHE A 162 4.22 11.04 -4.19
C PHE A 162 3.74 12.17 -3.26
N ASP A 163 2.52 12.66 -3.48
CA ASP A 163 1.93 13.70 -2.64
C ASP A 163 1.71 13.25 -1.19
N ILE A 164 1.30 12.00 -0.97
CA ILE A 164 1.15 11.43 0.38
C ILE A 164 2.49 11.39 1.12
N LEU A 165 3.57 11.03 0.42
CA LEU A 165 4.91 10.91 0.99
C LEU A 165 5.54 12.25 1.38
N PHE A 166 5.30 13.30 0.59
CA PHE A 166 6.03 14.57 0.72
C PHE A 166 5.17 15.77 1.07
N ASN A 167 3.88 15.74 0.72
CA ASN A 167 2.95 16.82 0.97
C ASN A 167 1.97 16.38 2.05
N LYS A 168 1.92 17.09 3.17
CA LYS A 168 0.90 16.85 4.19
C LYS A 168 -0.48 17.14 3.60
N LYS A 169 -1.21 16.10 3.22
CA LYS A 169 -2.63 16.24 2.83
C LYS A 169 -3.50 16.32 4.08
N GLU A 170 -4.58 17.09 3.98
CA GLU A 170 -5.62 17.09 5.01
C GLU A 170 -6.24 15.68 5.11
N LYS A 171 -6.40 15.21 6.34
CA LYS A 171 -7.10 13.96 6.59
C LYS A 171 -8.60 14.24 6.62
N VAL A 172 -9.36 13.56 5.77
CA VAL A 172 -10.81 13.61 5.75
C VAL A 172 -11.34 12.38 6.49
N ILE A 173 -12.14 12.61 7.52
CA ILE A 173 -12.84 11.54 8.24
C ILE A 173 -14.30 11.55 7.81
N VAL A 174 -14.77 10.43 7.27
CA VAL A 174 -16.18 10.24 6.91
C VAL A 174 -16.81 9.32 7.94
N THR A 175 -17.73 9.87 8.73
CA THR A 175 -18.56 9.08 9.66
C THR A 175 -19.78 8.55 8.91
N SER A 176 -20.14 7.29 9.15
CA SER A 176 -21.24 6.64 8.45
C SER A 176 -21.95 5.64 9.35
N GLY A 177 -23.25 5.49 9.16
CA GLY A 177 -24.09 4.57 9.93
C GLY A 177 -24.96 5.27 10.98
N PRO A 178 -25.63 4.50 11.83
CA PRO A 178 -26.45 5.04 12.90
C PRO A 178 -25.61 5.61 14.04
N THR A 179 -26.13 6.61 14.71
CA THR A 179 -25.63 7.06 16.00
C THR A 179 -26.48 6.43 17.10
N SER A 180 -25.89 6.13 18.24
CA SER A 180 -26.61 5.64 19.42
C SER A 180 -26.19 6.43 20.66
N GLU A 181 -27.16 6.67 21.54
CA GLU A 181 -26.96 7.34 22.82
C GLU A 181 -27.57 6.48 23.94
N TYR A 182 -26.81 6.32 25.02
CA TYR A 182 -27.29 5.56 26.19
C TYR A 182 -28.30 6.38 26.98
N LEU A 183 -29.46 5.82 27.22
CA LEU A 183 -30.47 6.38 28.15
C LEU A 183 -30.16 5.98 29.60
N ASP A 184 -29.72 4.75 29.76
CA ASP A 184 -29.31 4.14 31.02
C ASP A 184 -28.39 2.92 30.70
N ASP A 185 -28.01 2.15 31.71
CA ASP A 185 -27.12 0.99 31.57
C ASP A 185 -27.69 -0.14 30.70
N VAL A 186 -28.98 -0.09 30.33
CA VAL A 186 -29.66 -1.16 29.58
C VAL A 186 -30.24 -0.66 28.26
N ARG A 187 -30.63 0.62 28.16
CA ARG A 187 -31.39 1.15 27.02
C ARG A 187 -30.58 2.18 26.24
N THR A 188 -30.65 2.07 24.92
CA THR A 188 -30.06 3.03 23.98
C THR A 188 -31.13 3.58 23.04
N ILE A 189 -31.01 4.85 22.69
CA ILE A 189 -31.72 5.43 21.54
C ILE A 189 -30.77 5.38 20.34
N THR A 190 -31.24 4.87 19.21
CA THR A 190 -30.52 4.85 17.94
C THR A 190 -31.45 5.20 16.79
N ASN A 191 -30.88 5.71 15.69
CA ASN A 191 -31.59 5.90 14.44
C ASN A 191 -31.42 4.71 13.50
N LYS A 192 -32.27 4.55 12.50
CA LYS A 192 -32.20 3.48 11.49
C LYS A 192 -31.38 3.91 10.26
N SER A 193 -30.30 4.67 10.44
CA SER A 193 -29.44 5.05 9.32
C SER A 193 -28.78 3.83 8.67
N SER A 194 -28.88 3.72 7.37
CA SER A 194 -28.23 2.65 6.59
C SER A 194 -26.78 2.95 6.22
N GLY A 195 -26.27 4.14 6.56
CA GLY A 195 -24.92 4.57 6.18
C GLY A 195 -24.71 4.86 4.68
N LYS A 196 -25.75 4.77 3.85
CA LYS A 196 -25.63 4.93 2.38
C LYS A 196 -25.00 6.26 1.96
N GLN A 197 -25.36 7.35 2.63
CA GLN A 197 -24.83 8.68 2.32
C GLN A 197 -23.33 8.77 2.64
N GLY A 198 -22.91 8.35 3.83
CA GLY A 198 -21.50 8.36 4.20
C GLY A 198 -20.67 7.45 3.30
N ARG A 199 -21.18 6.26 2.93
CA ARG A 199 -20.52 5.38 1.94
C ARG A 199 -20.36 6.07 0.58
N ALA A 200 -21.40 6.74 0.07
CA ALA A 200 -21.32 7.45 -1.20
C ALA A 200 -20.28 8.58 -1.17
N VAL A 201 -20.24 9.37 -0.09
CA VAL A 201 -19.22 10.41 0.11
C VAL A 201 -17.82 9.81 0.18
N ALA A 202 -17.62 8.69 0.90
CA ALA A 202 -16.33 8.03 0.99
C ALA A 202 -15.86 7.52 -0.38
N ILE A 203 -16.75 6.94 -1.19
CA ILE A 203 -16.44 6.48 -2.55
C ILE A 203 -16.04 7.67 -3.45
N GLU A 204 -16.77 8.77 -3.39
CA GLU A 204 -16.46 9.96 -4.18
C GLU A 204 -15.09 10.57 -3.81
N LEU A 205 -14.77 10.60 -2.52
CA LEU A 205 -13.44 11.06 -2.04
C LEU A 205 -12.29 10.13 -2.43
N MET A 206 -12.59 8.87 -2.78
CA MET A 206 -11.59 7.88 -3.21
C MET A 206 -11.51 7.71 -4.73
N SER A 207 -12.37 8.35 -5.50
CA SER A 207 -12.37 8.32 -6.97
C SER A 207 -11.36 9.31 -7.55
#